data_5e02ed42cbfa86b2d76c8bfbcc79baca
#
_entry.id   5e02ed42cbfa86b2d76c8bfbcc79baca
#
_cell.length_a   1.000
_cell.length_b   1.000
_cell.length_c   1.000
_cell.angle_alpha   90.00
_cell.angle_beta   90.00
_cell.angle_gamma   90.00
#
_symmetry.space_group_name_H-M   'P 1'
#
loop_
_entity.id
_entity.type
_entity.pdbx_description
1 polymer ?
#
loop_
_entity_poly.entity_id
_entity_poly.type
_entity_poly.pdbx_seq_one_letter_code
_entity_poly.pdbx_strand_id
1 'polypeptide(L)'
;MPKLLTPFLIVFVFFFFGCARNNMPSDHQMLENFNLHEPEFEKLRKISVKYDRFHYPSRDETDSIVCIISSKDKKELNSLIQKLGIISIQYDGTSEICLLVHTWGVSISGGYKEYVYTPKLEDNIKDYEKEVALDASTEKYIVEKITQEDLDQVAQRYSVNVELYRPIKDAWYIHLSREN
;
A
#
# COMPACT_ATOMS: atom_id res chain seq x y z
N MET A 1 -36.31 -34.30 -35.58
CA MET A 1 -35.15 -33.36 -35.59
C MET A 1 -35.56 -32.17 -34.83
N PRO A 2 -34.99 -31.92 -33.68
CA PRO A 2 -34.12 -30.78 -33.38
C PRO A 2 -33.10 -31.13 -32.29
N LYS A 3 -31.82 -30.94 -32.52
CA LYS A 3 -30.76 -31.04 -31.48
C LYS A 3 -29.61 -30.14 -31.86
N LEU A 4 -29.74 -28.82 -31.67
CA LEU A 4 -28.63 -27.90 -31.94
C LEU A 4 -28.70 -26.58 -31.15
N LEU A 5 -29.27 -26.59 -29.93
CA LEU A 5 -29.42 -25.37 -29.13
C LEU A 5 -28.68 -25.40 -27.78
N THR A 6 -27.94 -26.49 -27.45
CA THR A 6 -27.33 -26.65 -26.13
C THR A 6 -25.89 -26.19 -25.99
N PRO A 7 -25.03 -26.01 -27.01
CA PRO A 7 -23.66 -25.58 -26.77
C PRO A 7 -23.48 -24.04 -26.64
N PHE A 8 -24.48 -23.25 -27.06
CA PHE A 8 -24.32 -21.78 -27.05
C PHE A 8 -24.57 -21.13 -25.68
N LEU A 9 -25.28 -21.81 -24.80
CA LEU A 9 -25.61 -21.28 -23.48
C LEU A 9 -24.44 -21.40 -22.48
N ILE A 10 -23.54 -22.35 -22.68
CA ILE A 10 -22.41 -22.61 -21.77
C ILE A 10 -21.28 -21.60 -21.98
N VAL A 11 -21.10 -21.07 -23.17
CA VAL A 11 -20.05 -20.08 -23.47
C VAL A 11 -20.34 -18.70 -22.85
N PHE A 12 -21.61 -18.38 -22.65
CA PHE A 12 -22.03 -17.05 -22.13
C PHE A 12 -21.81 -16.91 -20.61
N VAL A 13 -21.76 -18.02 -19.87
CA VAL A 13 -21.57 -18.01 -18.41
C VAL A 13 -20.11 -17.72 -18.01
N PHE A 14 -19.15 -18.02 -18.88
CA PHE A 14 -17.72 -17.77 -18.57
C PHE A 14 -17.26 -16.31 -18.76
N PHE A 15 -18.04 -15.48 -19.44
CA PHE A 15 -17.70 -14.06 -19.64
C PHE A 15 -18.02 -13.15 -18.45
N PHE A 16 -18.80 -13.61 -17.48
CA PHE A 16 -19.14 -12.79 -16.29
C PHE A 16 -18.18 -12.96 -15.09
N PHE A 17 -17.24 -13.88 -15.15
CA PHE A 17 -16.25 -14.05 -14.07
C PHE A 17 -14.93 -13.28 -14.29
N GLY A 18 -14.83 -12.45 -15.32
CA GLY A 18 -13.59 -11.82 -15.77
C GLY A 18 -13.33 -10.39 -15.30
N CYS A 19 -14.13 -9.82 -14.40
CA CYS A 19 -13.80 -8.55 -13.77
C CYS A 19 -13.82 -8.72 -12.27
N ALA A 20 -12.82 -9.42 -11.72
CA ALA A 20 -12.39 -9.11 -10.38
C ALA A 20 -11.86 -7.66 -10.44
N ARG A 21 -12.73 -6.66 -10.21
CA ARG A 21 -12.28 -5.33 -9.82
C ARG A 21 -11.33 -5.59 -8.64
N ASN A 22 -10.05 -5.32 -8.82
CA ASN A 22 -9.12 -5.19 -7.71
C ASN A 22 -9.62 -4.00 -6.89
N ASN A 23 -10.61 -4.24 -6.04
CA ASN A 23 -11.12 -3.21 -5.16
C ASN A 23 -10.01 -2.93 -4.15
N MET A 24 -9.71 -1.65 -3.95
CA MET A 24 -8.83 -1.21 -2.89
C MET A 24 -9.32 -1.80 -1.56
N PRO A 25 -8.43 -2.44 -0.77
CA PRO A 25 -8.84 -3.00 0.51
C PRO A 25 -9.29 -1.88 1.45
N SER A 26 -10.38 -2.12 2.19
CA SER A 26 -10.81 -1.21 3.24
C SER A 26 -9.83 -1.23 4.40
N ASP A 27 -9.83 -0.18 5.22
CA ASP A 27 -9.03 -0.14 6.45
C ASP A 27 -9.33 -1.32 7.37
N HIS A 28 -10.60 -1.72 7.45
CA HIS A 28 -11.01 -2.87 8.25
C HIS A 28 -10.34 -4.17 7.78
N GLN A 29 -10.33 -4.42 6.46
CA GLN A 29 -9.67 -5.59 5.88
C GLN A 29 -8.15 -5.55 6.13
N MET A 30 -7.54 -4.38 6.04
CA MET A 30 -6.12 -4.22 6.34
C MET A 30 -5.82 -4.44 7.83
N LEU A 31 -6.63 -3.91 8.74
CA LEU A 31 -6.50 -4.16 10.18
C LEU A 31 -6.66 -5.64 10.54
N GLU A 32 -7.65 -6.32 9.96
CA GLU A 32 -7.83 -7.76 10.15
C GLU A 32 -6.64 -8.57 9.64
N ASN A 33 -6.14 -8.24 8.44
CA ASN A 33 -4.96 -8.90 7.86
C ASN A 33 -3.73 -8.68 8.74
N PHE A 34 -3.50 -7.46 9.24
CA PHE A 34 -2.40 -7.19 10.15
C PHE A 34 -2.50 -8.01 11.43
N ASN A 35 -3.66 -7.97 12.10
CA ASN A 35 -3.87 -8.69 13.36
C ASN A 35 -3.70 -10.22 13.21
N LEU A 36 -4.15 -10.77 12.08
CA LEU A 36 -4.02 -12.19 11.77
C LEU A 36 -2.56 -12.60 11.49
N HIS A 37 -1.77 -11.69 10.95
CA HIS A 37 -0.43 -11.94 10.44
C HIS A 37 0.66 -11.06 11.07
N GLU A 38 0.43 -10.53 12.27
CA GLU A 38 1.41 -9.68 12.97
C GLU A 38 2.82 -10.28 13.03
N PRO A 39 3.02 -11.59 13.33
CA PRO A 39 4.36 -12.18 13.34
C PRO A 39 5.06 -12.12 11.98
N GLU A 40 4.31 -12.22 10.88
CA GLU A 40 4.84 -12.13 9.51
C GLU A 40 5.23 -10.69 9.16
N PHE A 41 4.45 -9.69 9.57
CA PHE A 41 4.81 -8.27 9.43
C PHE A 41 6.10 -7.96 10.19
N GLU A 42 6.21 -8.41 11.44
CA GLU A 42 7.44 -8.24 12.22
C GLU A 42 8.65 -8.97 11.63
N LYS A 43 8.43 -10.14 11.03
CA LYS A 43 9.48 -10.88 10.34
C LYS A 43 9.95 -10.14 9.09
N LEU A 44 9.01 -9.58 8.31
CA LEU A 44 9.30 -8.78 7.15
C LEU A 44 10.13 -7.54 7.57
N ARG A 45 9.70 -6.82 8.60
CA ARG A 45 10.42 -5.68 9.17
C ARG A 45 11.86 -6.05 9.55
N LYS A 46 12.05 -7.17 10.28
CA LYS A 46 13.38 -7.66 10.68
C LYS A 46 14.28 -8.01 9.50
N ILE A 47 13.72 -8.50 8.40
CA ILE A 47 14.49 -8.74 7.18
C ILE A 47 14.87 -7.41 6.53
N SER A 48 13.93 -6.48 6.42
CA SER A 48 14.15 -5.18 5.78
C SER A 48 15.29 -4.39 6.41
N VAL A 49 15.32 -4.29 7.72
CA VAL A 49 16.36 -3.51 8.44
C VAL A 49 17.76 -4.13 8.43
N LYS A 50 17.95 -5.32 7.83
CA LYS A 50 19.29 -5.88 7.62
C LYS A 50 20.04 -5.20 6.47
N TYR A 51 19.32 -4.47 5.64
CA TYR A 51 19.81 -3.85 4.41
C TYR A 51 19.75 -2.33 4.56
N ASP A 52 20.71 -1.61 3.97
CA ASP A 52 20.78 -0.15 4.12
C ASP A 52 19.61 0.56 3.46
N ARG A 53 19.25 0.13 2.23
CA ARG A 53 18.12 0.66 1.46
C ARG A 53 17.75 -0.34 0.39
N PHE A 54 16.45 -0.61 0.17
CA PHE A 54 16.04 -1.44 -0.96
C PHE A 54 14.58 -1.20 -1.35
N HIS A 55 14.28 -1.60 -2.59
CA HIS A 55 12.94 -1.76 -3.12
C HIS A 55 12.79 -3.20 -3.63
N TYR A 56 11.71 -3.89 -3.23
CA TYR A 56 11.49 -5.29 -3.58
C TYR A 56 10.01 -5.59 -3.90
N PRO A 57 9.66 -6.27 -5.02
CA PRO A 57 10.57 -6.64 -6.09
C PRO A 57 11.11 -5.40 -6.81
N SER A 58 12.35 -5.47 -7.27
CA SER A 58 12.94 -4.41 -8.10
C SER A 58 12.16 -4.32 -9.41
N ARG A 59 11.76 -3.12 -9.81
CA ARG A 59 11.05 -2.89 -11.09
C ARG A 59 11.98 -2.93 -12.29
N ASP A 60 13.26 -2.64 -12.09
CA ASP A 60 14.28 -2.62 -13.14
C ASP A 60 15.57 -3.23 -12.60
N GLU A 61 16.18 -4.13 -13.39
CA GLU A 61 17.52 -4.67 -13.11
C GLU A 61 18.63 -3.59 -13.17
N THR A 62 18.30 -2.42 -13.69
CA THR A 62 19.21 -1.27 -13.83
C THR A 62 19.16 -0.30 -12.65
N ASP A 63 18.25 -0.49 -11.71
CA ASP A 63 18.21 0.34 -10.50
C ASP A 63 19.46 0.08 -9.67
N SER A 64 20.40 1.03 -9.71
CA SER A 64 21.69 1.01 -9.01
C SER A 64 21.58 1.00 -7.48
N ILE A 65 20.38 0.91 -6.93
CA ILE A 65 20.04 0.80 -5.51
C ILE A 65 19.65 -0.65 -5.15
N VAL A 66 19.97 -1.63 -5.97
CA VAL A 66 19.73 -3.04 -5.63
C VAL A 66 20.73 -3.44 -4.55
N CYS A 67 20.33 -3.26 -3.31
CA CYS A 67 20.96 -3.94 -2.19
C CYS A 67 21.05 -5.43 -2.52
N ILE A 68 22.21 -6.04 -2.39
CA ILE A 68 22.39 -7.47 -2.66
C ILE A 68 21.67 -8.25 -1.55
N ILE A 69 20.37 -8.45 -1.74
CA ILE A 69 19.56 -9.28 -0.83
C ILE A 69 19.99 -10.72 -1.01
N SER A 70 20.28 -11.43 0.08
CA SER A 70 20.67 -12.84 0.04
C SER A 70 19.59 -13.70 -0.61
N SER A 71 19.97 -14.78 -1.31
CA SER A 71 19.01 -15.70 -1.94
C SER A 71 18.03 -16.30 -0.94
N LYS A 72 18.45 -16.47 0.31
CA LYS A 72 17.59 -16.94 1.41
C LYS A 72 16.54 -15.89 1.74
N ASP A 73 16.95 -14.63 1.97
CA ASP A 73 16.03 -13.57 2.33
C ASP A 73 15.09 -13.20 1.16
N LYS A 74 15.55 -13.27 -0.10
CA LYS A 74 14.69 -13.15 -1.29
C LYS A 74 13.55 -14.17 -1.30
N LYS A 75 13.87 -15.45 -1.06
CA LYS A 75 12.87 -16.52 -1.02
C LYS A 75 11.84 -16.26 0.10
N GLU A 76 12.32 -15.81 1.24
CA GLU A 76 11.49 -15.51 2.39
C GLU A 76 10.59 -14.28 2.16
N LEU A 77 11.14 -13.18 1.61
CA LEU A 77 10.37 -11.99 1.23
C LEU A 77 9.28 -12.33 0.23
N ASN A 78 9.57 -13.13 -0.82
CA ASN A 78 8.55 -13.59 -1.77
C ASN A 78 7.39 -14.32 -1.08
N SER A 79 7.70 -15.20 -0.14
CA SER A 79 6.67 -15.95 0.61
C SER A 79 5.82 -15.00 1.47
N LEU A 80 6.45 -14.04 2.14
CA LEU A 80 5.76 -13.06 2.99
C LEU A 80 4.90 -12.12 2.15
N ILE A 81 5.41 -11.58 1.05
CA ILE A 81 4.68 -10.71 0.12
C ILE A 81 3.39 -11.40 -0.35
N GLN A 82 3.49 -12.65 -0.83
CA GLN A 82 2.33 -13.41 -1.28
C GLN A 82 1.33 -13.66 -0.15
N LYS A 83 1.82 -14.04 1.03
CA LYS A 83 0.96 -14.33 2.18
C LYS A 83 0.21 -13.10 2.68
N LEU A 84 0.88 -11.95 2.71
CA LEU A 84 0.34 -10.69 3.24
C LEU A 84 -0.45 -9.86 2.21
N GLY A 85 -0.47 -10.28 0.94
CA GLY A 85 -1.12 -9.52 -0.13
C GLY A 85 -0.42 -8.19 -0.45
N ILE A 86 0.91 -8.15 -0.29
CA ILE A 86 1.74 -6.96 -0.54
C ILE A 86 2.20 -6.97 -2.00
N ILE A 87 2.26 -5.82 -2.63
CA ILE A 87 2.76 -5.63 -4.01
C ILE A 87 4.26 -5.40 -4.01
N SER A 88 4.73 -4.52 -3.12
CA SER A 88 6.15 -4.18 -3.02
C SER A 88 6.52 -3.71 -1.62
N ILE A 89 7.83 -3.79 -1.33
CA ILE A 89 8.44 -3.32 -0.10
C ILE A 89 9.44 -2.23 -0.46
N GLN A 90 9.37 -1.11 0.24
CA GLN A 90 10.37 -0.07 0.19
C GLN A 90 10.93 0.17 1.59
N TYR A 91 12.25 0.25 1.70
CA TYR A 91 12.96 0.64 2.90
C TYR A 91 13.96 1.72 2.56
N ASP A 92 13.89 2.84 3.26
CA ASP A 92 14.68 4.04 2.98
C ASP A 92 16.08 4.05 3.62
N GLY A 93 16.37 3.07 4.49
CA GLY A 93 17.62 2.98 5.24
C GLY A 93 17.62 3.77 6.55
N THR A 94 16.56 4.48 6.89
CA THR A 94 16.47 5.25 8.15
C THR A 94 15.69 4.50 9.22
N SER A 95 14.40 4.36 9.05
CA SER A 95 13.52 3.60 9.97
C SER A 95 12.16 3.32 9.36
N GLU A 96 11.89 3.90 8.19
CA GLU A 96 10.59 3.79 7.53
C GLU A 96 10.57 2.61 6.57
N ILE A 97 9.54 1.78 6.69
CA ILE A 97 9.28 0.63 5.81
C ILE A 97 7.87 0.79 5.27
N CYS A 98 7.76 0.92 3.94
CA CYS A 98 6.50 0.99 3.23
C CYS A 98 6.19 -0.35 2.56
N LEU A 99 4.99 -0.88 2.80
CA LEU A 99 4.50 -2.14 2.25
C LEU A 99 3.28 -1.86 1.39
N LEU A 100 3.52 -1.63 0.10
CA LEU A 100 2.48 -1.27 -0.86
C LEU A 100 1.46 -2.39 -1.02
N VAL A 101 0.18 -2.07 -0.86
CA VAL A 101 -0.94 -3.03 -1.01
C VAL A 101 -1.77 -2.74 -2.24
N HIS A 102 -1.99 -1.47 -2.55
CA HIS A 102 -2.84 -1.07 -3.67
C HIS A 102 -2.42 0.27 -4.26
N THR A 103 -2.55 0.38 -5.58
CA THR A 103 -2.40 1.65 -6.31
C THR A 103 -3.57 1.85 -7.24
N TRP A 104 -3.96 3.10 -7.48
CA TRP A 104 -4.98 3.47 -8.46
C TRP A 104 -4.62 4.77 -9.17
N GLY A 105 -5.32 5.06 -10.27
CA GLY A 105 -5.16 6.30 -11.03
C GLY A 105 -4.31 6.15 -12.27
N VAL A 106 -4.26 7.21 -13.05
CA VAL A 106 -3.52 7.30 -14.31
C VAL A 106 -2.85 8.66 -14.40
N SER A 107 -1.54 8.67 -14.40
CA SER A 107 -0.67 9.78 -14.85
C SER A 107 -0.69 11.11 -14.07
N ILE A 108 -1.83 11.69 -13.67
CA ILE A 108 -1.92 13.02 -13.04
C ILE A 108 -2.83 13.06 -11.82
N SER A 109 -3.60 12.03 -11.58
CA SER A 109 -4.39 11.87 -10.36
C SER A 109 -4.44 10.40 -9.99
N GLY A 110 -4.20 10.11 -8.76
CA GLY A 110 -4.16 8.74 -8.30
C GLY A 110 -3.80 8.66 -6.83
N GLY A 111 -3.37 7.49 -6.42
CA GLY A 111 -2.94 7.30 -5.06
C GLY A 111 -2.53 5.86 -4.79
N TYR A 112 -2.25 5.62 -3.55
CA TYR A 112 -1.89 4.29 -3.07
C TYR A 112 -2.33 4.08 -1.63
N LYS A 113 -2.38 2.82 -1.24
CA LYS A 113 -2.65 2.41 0.13
C LYS A 113 -1.64 1.35 0.54
N GLU A 114 -1.08 1.50 1.72
CA GLU A 114 0.02 0.68 2.18
C GLU A 114 0.01 0.50 3.70
N TYR A 115 0.80 -0.46 4.19
CA TYR A 115 1.22 -0.47 5.59
C TYR A 115 2.54 0.27 5.70
N VAL A 116 2.66 1.12 6.71
CA VAL A 116 3.89 1.84 7.02
C VAL A 116 4.33 1.54 8.44
N TYR A 117 5.60 1.16 8.60
CA TYR A 117 6.26 1.16 9.89
C TYR A 117 7.10 2.42 10.01
N THR A 118 6.75 3.32 10.92
CA THR A 118 7.48 4.58 11.12
C THR A 118 7.41 5.03 12.58
N PRO A 119 8.46 4.78 13.38
CA PRO A 119 8.44 5.04 14.82
C PRO A 119 8.47 6.53 15.19
N LYS A 120 8.69 7.42 14.23
CA LYS A 120 8.78 8.87 14.46
C LYS A 120 7.64 9.67 13.85
N LEU A 121 6.59 9.03 13.35
CA LEU A 121 5.51 9.73 12.66
C LEU A 121 4.85 10.78 13.56
N GLU A 122 4.50 10.41 14.80
CA GLU A 122 3.84 11.31 15.74
C GLU A 122 4.70 12.52 16.13
N ASP A 123 6.03 12.36 16.15
CA ASP A 123 6.96 13.47 16.40
C ASP A 123 7.01 14.45 15.23
N ASN A 124 6.75 13.97 14.02
CA ASN A 124 6.79 14.77 12.80
C ASN A 124 5.46 15.49 12.53
N ILE A 125 4.34 14.90 12.95
CA ILE A 125 2.99 15.45 12.78
C ILE A 125 2.50 15.96 14.16
N LYS A 126 3.02 17.10 14.61
CA LYS A 126 2.84 17.61 15.98
C LYS A 126 1.40 17.87 16.39
N ASP A 127 0.52 18.17 15.47
CA ASP A 127 -0.86 18.55 15.75
C ASP A 127 -1.88 17.56 15.20
N TYR A 128 -1.45 16.36 14.82
CA TYR A 128 -2.28 15.30 14.19
C TYR A 128 -2.97 15.71 12.89
N GLU A 129 -2.82 16.96 12.50
CA GLU A 129 -3.31 17.52 11.25
C GLU A 129 -2.41 18.66 10.81
N LYS A 130 -1.86 18.59 9.61
CA LYS A 130 -0.97 19.58 9.05
C LYS A 130 -1.37 19.90 7.63
N GLU A 131 -1.54 21.19 7.36
CA GLU A 131 -1.71 21.69 6.01
C GLU A 131 -0.39 22.29 5.53
N VAL A 132 0.14 21.78 4.44
CA VAL A 132 1.42 22.22 3.89
C VAL A 132 1.22 22.73 2.47
N ALA A 133 1.64 23.96 2.22
CA ALA A 133 1.81 24.44 0.86
C ALA A 133 3.07 23.80 0.27
N LEU A 134 2.92 22.93 -0.74
CA LEU A 134 4.02 22.21 -1.38
C LEU A 134 4.94 23.13 -2.17
N ASP A 135 4.38 24.17 -2.77
CA ASP A 135 5.11 25.14 -3.56
C ASP A 135 4.27 26.42 -3.62
N ALA A 136 4.87 27.51 -3.19
CA ALA A 136 4.23 28.84 -3.22
C ALA A 136 3.84 29.27 -4.66
N SER A 137 4.45 28.66 -5.70
CA SER A 137 4.14 28.96 -7.10
C SER A 137 2.96 28.16 -7.66
N THR A 138 2.57 27.06 -7.02
CA THR A 138 1.55 26.13 -7.54
C THR A 138 0.26 26.12 -6.74
N GLU A 139 0.20 26.80 -5.59
CA GLU A 139 -0.95 26.77 -4.66
C GLU A 139 -1.44 25.35 -4.30
N LYS A 140 -0.57 24.34 -4.43
CA LYS A 140 -0.89 22.97 -4.06
C LYS A 140 -0.73 22.80 -2.55
N TYR A 141 -1.80 22.38 -1.91
CA TYR A 141 -1.81 22.04 -0.49
C TYR A 141 -1.86 20.52 -0.32
N ILE A 142 -1.17 20.05 0.71
CA ILE A 142 -1.32 18.67 1.20
C ILE A 142 -1.92 18.76 2.60
N VAL A 143 -2.93 17.92 2.86
CA VAL A 143 -3.41 17.67 4.23
C VAL A 143 -2.75 16.39 4.72
N GLU A 144 -1.92 16.52 5.76
CA GLU A 144 -1.29 15.39 6.42
C GLU A 144 -1.94 15.20 7.80
N LYS A 145 -2.45 13.99 8.08
CA LYS A 145 -3.25 13.74 9.27
C LYS A 145 -3.12 12.33 9.81
N ILE A 146 -3.01 12.20 11.13
CA ILE A 146 -3.22 10.95 11.85
C ILE A 146 -4.67 10.89 12.34
N THR A 147 -5.39 9.81 12.06
CA THR A 147 -6.81 9.65 12.42
C THR A 147 -7.16 8.23 12.78
N GLN A 148 -8.15 8.06 13.65
CA GLN A 148 -8.77 6.75 13.94
C GLN A 148 -9.94 6.42 13.03
N GLU A 149 -10.39 7.40 12.24
CA GLU A 149 -11.47 7.23 11.27
C GLU A 149 -11.01 6.40 10.07
N ASP A 150 -11.96 5.92 9.28
CA ASP A 150 -11.71 5.25 8.01
C ASP A 150 -11.07 6.23 7.02
N LEU A 151 -9.90 5.88 6.50
CA LEU A 151 -9.10 6.79 5.66
C LEU A 151 -9.82 7.14 4.36
N ASP A 152 -10.57 6.21 3.77
CA ASP A 152 -11.28 6.46 2.52
C ASP A 152 -12.40 7.49 2.73
N GLN A 153 -13.08 7.45 3.89
CA GLN A 153 -14.11 8.43 4.26
C GLN A 153 -13.50 9.79 4.57
N VAL A 154 -12.37 9.82 5.28
CA VAL A 154 -11.66 11.07 5.58
C VAL A 154 -11.16 11.72 4.30
N ALA A 155 -10.53 10.94 3.41
CA ALA A 155 -10.01 11.45 2.14
C ALA A 155 -11.09 12.13 1.28
N GLN A 156 -12.32 11.62 1.28
CA GLN A 156 -13.44 12.20 0.52
C GLN A 156 -13.85 13.61 0.98
N ARG A 157 -13.45 14.03 2.18
CA ARG A 157 -13.77 15.37 2.71
C ARG A 157 -12.87 16.47 2.14
N TYR A 158 -11.76 16.10 1.50
CA TYR A 158 -10.78 17.02 0.97
C TYR A 158 -10.79 17.04 -0.55
N SER A 159 -10.62 18.23 -1.13
CA SER A 159 -10.47 18.45 -2.59
C SER A 159 -9.00 18.63 -2.99
N VAL A 160 -8.07 18.49 -2.07
CA VAL A 160 -6.63 18.62 -2.23
C VAL A 160 -5.93 17.30 -2.02
N ASN A 161 -4.62 17.26 -2.24
CA ASN A 161 -3.80 16.10 -1.95
C ASN A 161 -3.85 15.76 -0.46
N VAL A 162 -3.88 14.47 -0.14
CA VAL A 162 -3.93 14.01 1.26
C VAL A 162 -2.92 12.91 1.52
N GLU A 163 -2.32 12.94 2.71
CA GLU A 163 -1.49 11.92 3.31
C GLU A 163 -2.10 11.56 4.67
N LEU A 164 -2.81 10.44 4.71
CA LEU A 164 -3.61 10.05 5.88
C LEU A 164 -3.05 8.79 6.51
N TYR A 165 -2.90 8.81 7.83
CA TYR A 165 -2.36 7.72 8.61
C TYR A 165 -3.37 7.24 9.66
N ARG A 166 -3.59 5.93 9.73
CA ARG A 166 -4.42 5.29 10.75
C ARG A 166 -3.56 4.36 11.59
N PRO A 167 -3.39 4.62 12.90
CA PRO A 167 -2.63 3.75 13.78
C PRO A 167 -3.20 2.33 13.82
N ILE A 168 -2.31 1.34 13.82
CA ILE A 168 -2.65 -0.07 14.01
C ILE A 168 -2.17 -0.52 15.38
N LYS A 169 -0.84 -0.61 15.55
CA LYS A 169 -0.17 -1.06 16.74
C LYS A 169 1.29 -0.60 16.75
N ASP A 170 1.77 -0.16 17.88
CA ASP A 170 3.13 0.39 18.05
C ASP A 170 3.40 1.48 17.00
N ALA A 171 4.41 1.28 16.14
CA ALA A 171 4.77 2.21 15.07
C ALA A 171 4.22 1.79 13.68
N TRP A 172 3.23 0.89 13.63
CA TRP A 172 2.57 0.48 12.41
C TRP A 172 1.32 1.30 12.13
N TYR A 173 1.16 1.71 10.88
CA TYR A 173 0.03 2.49 10.38
C TYR A 173 -0.50 1.91 9.07
N ILE A 174 -1.78 2.13 8.79
CA ILE A 174 -2.30 2.16 7.42
C ILE A 174 -2.08 3.57 6.91
N HIS A 175 -1.50 3.71 5.73
CA HIS A 175 -1.28 4.97 5.05
C HIS A 175 -2.08 5.00 3.76
N LEU A 176 -2.72 6.12 3.50
CA LEU A 176 -3.43 6.44 2.26
C LEU A 176 -2.89 7.76 1.73
N SER A 177 -2.29 7.69 0.55
CA SER A 177 -1.92 8.87 -0.24
C SER A 177 -2.91 9.02 -1.40
N ARG A 178 -3.38 10.23 -1.62
CA ARG A 178 -4.22 10.58 -2.77
C ARG A 178 -3.80 11.92 -3.34
N GLU A 179 -3.53 11.92 -4.64
CA GLU A 179 -3.30 13.12 -5.46
C GLU A 179 -4.58 13.47 -6.23
N ASN A 180 -4.97 14.73 -6.20
CA ASN A 180 -6.15 15.29 -6.90
C ASN A 180 -5.76 16.13 -8.11
#